data_e641ec0371f39555ba91a22eb5b0a3a1
#
_entry.id   e641ec0371f39555ba91a22eb5b0a3a1
#
_cell.length_a   1.000
_cell.length_b   1.000
_cell.length_c   1.000
_cell.angle_alpha   90.00
_cell.angle_beta   90.00
_cell.angle_gamma   90.00
#
_symmetry.space_group_name_H-M   'P 1'
#
loop_
_entity.id
_entity.type
_entity.pdbx_description
1 polymer ?
#
loop_
_entity_poly.entity_id
_entity_poly.type
_entity_poly.pdbx_seq_one_letter_code
_entity_poly.pdbx_strand_id
1 'polypeptide(L)' 'MAMPTLSPAAQEHLLAIAATTLGLETLVTRNSDSLDFHDLAVGAIKAALEAAYLAGMVDHHRRAA' A
#
# COMPACT_ATOMS: atom_id res chain seq x y z
N MET A 1 0.37 -2.96 -21.03
CA MET A 1 -0.69 -3.71 -20.36
C MET A 1 -1.22 -2.89 -19.19
N ALA A 2 -2.51 -2.66 -19.14
CA ALA A 2 -3.11 -1.90 -18.06
C ALA A 2 -3.21 -2.76 -16.79
N MET A 3 -2.87 -2.17 -15.66
CA MET A 3 -3.04 -2.86 -14.38
C MET A 3 -4.50 -2.79 -13.95
N PRO A 4 -5.03 -3.87 -13.34
CA PRO A 4 -6.38 -3.80 -12.81
C PRO A 4 -6.49 -2.73 -11.72
N THR A 5 -7.63 -2.07 -11.69
CA THR A 5 -7.91 -1.07 -10.66
C THR A 5 -8.32 -1.78 -9.38
N LEU A 6 -7.68 -1.41 -8.26
CA LEU A 6 -8.04 -1.96 -6.96
C LEU A 6 -9.35 -1.35 -6.47
N SER A 7 -10.13 -2.14 -5.73
CA SER A 7 -11.35 -1.65 -5.11
C SER A 7 -11.03 -0.55 -4.08
N PRO A 8 -12.01 0.32 -3.74
CA PRO A 8 -11.79 1.31 -2.68
C PRO A 8 -11.37 0.69 -1.36
N ALA A 9 -11.93 -0.47 -1.00
CA ALA A 9 -11.55 -1.17 0.23
C ALA A 9 -10.09 -1.61 0.20
N ALA A 10 -9.61 -2.12 -0.94
CA ALA A 10 -8.22 -2.52 -1.10
C ALA A 10 -7.29 -1.30 -1.01
N GLN A 11 -7.68 -0.17 -1.61
CA GLN A 11 -6.89 1.06 -1.54
C GLN A 11 -6.79 1.59 -0.11
N GLU A 12 -7.87 1.54 0.65
CA GLU A 12 -7.85 1.92 2.06
C GLU A 12 -6.93 1.01 2.87
N HIS A 13 -6.93 -0.28 2.57
CA HIS A 13 -6.06 -1.23 3.25
C HIS A 13 -4.59 -0.92 2.96
N LEU A 14 -4.26 -0.60 1.70
CA LEU A 14 -2.89 -0.20 1.34
C LEU A 14 -2.46 1.05 2.07
N LEU A 15 -3.36 2.03 2.20
CA LEU A 15 -3.05 3.25 2.95
C LEU A 15 -2.80 2.95 4.42
N ALA A 16 -3.59 2.06 5.03
CA ALA A 16 -3.38 1.65 6.41
C ALA A 16 -2.01 0.99 6.60
N ILE A 17 -1.62 0.13 5.67
CA ILE A 17 -0.29 -0.52 5.68
C ILE A 17 0.81 0.55 5.56
N ALA A 18 0.66 1.49 4.64
CA ALA A 18 1.64 2.55 4.44
C ALA A 18 1.78 3.42 5.69
N ALA A 19 0.66 3.77 6.32
CA ALA A 19 0.68 4.58 7.54
C ALA A 19 1.39 3.85 8.68
N THR A 20 1.14 2.55 8.83
CA THR A 20 1.70 1.76 9.92
C THR A 20 3.18 1.42 9.71
N THR A 21 3.57 1.05 8.47
CA THR A 21 4.92 0.57 8.20
C THR A 21 5.86 1.65 7.69
N LEU A 22 5.34 2.61 6.93
CA LEU A 22 6.14 3.66 6.28
C LEU A 22 5.94 5.04 6.89
N GLY A 23 4.93 5.22 7.73
CA GLY A 23 4.63 6.51 8.32
C GLY A 23 4.09 7.54 7.35
N LEU A 24 3.52 7.09 6.23
CA LEU A 24 2.96 7.99 5.22
C LEU A 24 1.52 8.35 5.56
N GLU A 25 1.17 9.62 5.37
CA GLU A 25 -0.18 10.10 5.63
C GLU A 25 -1.14 9.75 4.50
N THR A 26 -0.62 9.66 3.28
CA THR A 26 -1.43 9.40 2.10
C THR A 26 -0.57 8.75 1.01
N LEU A 27 -1.22 8.03 0.10
CA LEU A 27 -0.59 7.50 -1.10
C LEU A 27 -1.02 8.28 -2.34
N VAL A 28 -1.75 9.37 -2.16
CA VAL A 28 -2.16 10.23 -3.27
C VAL A 28 -0.97 11.09 -3.69
N THR A 29 -0.66 11.11 -4.98
CA THR A 29 0.38 11.96 -5.55
C THR A 29 -0.07 13.42 -5.50
N ARG A 30 0.76 14.27 -4.91
CA ARG A 30 0.41 15.69 -4.72
C ARG A 30 1.22 16.62 -5.63
N ASN A 31 2.05 16.06 -6.51
CA ASN A 31 2.88 16.81 -7.47
C ASN A 31 3.80 17.84 -6.78
N SER A 32 4.33 17.47 -5.61
CA SER A 32 5.25 18.32 -4.86
C SER A 32 6.37 17.44 -4.30
N ASP A 33 7.63 17.83 -4.57
CA ASP A 33 8.77 17.06 -4.10
C ASP A 33 8.79 16.92 -2.58
N SER A 34 8.43 17.99 -1.85
CA SER A 34 8.43 17.93 -0.39
C SER A 34 7.32 17.05 0.18
N LEU A 35 6.26 16.80 -0.59
CA LEU A 35 5.12 16.00 -0.14
C LEU A 35 5.16 14.57 -0.66
N ASP A 36 5.75 14.36 -1.86
CA ASP A 36 5.71 13.06 -2.54
C ASP A 36 7.00 12.24 -2.40
N PHE A 37 8.12 12.88 -2.04
CA PHE A 37 9.41 12.18 -1.89
C PHE A 37 9.75 12.03 -0.41
N HIS A 38 10.07 10.81 0.00
CA HIS A 38 10.34 10.47 1.39
C HIS A 38 11.57 9.61 1.51
N ASP A 39 12.37 9.84 2.55
CA ASP A 39 13.47 8.94 2.90
C ASP A 39 12.90 7.78 3.69
N LEU A 40 12.95 6.58 3.11
CA LEU A 40 12.41 5.38 3.74
C LEU A 40 13.48 4.31 3.87
N ALA A 41 13.49 3.62 5.00
CA ALA A 41 14.40 2.51 5.21
C ALA A 41 13.98 1.31 4.34
N VAL A 42 14.95 0.61 3.78
CA VAL A 42 14.69 -0.57 2.96
C VAL A 42 13.87 -1.62 3.73
N GLY A 43 14.19 -1.82 5.01
CA GLY A 43 13.46 -2.75 5.85
C GLY A 43 11.98 -2.38 6.02
N ALA A 44 11.68 -1.10 6.12
CA ALA A 44 10.30 -0.63 6.21
C ALA A 44 9.54 -0.86 4.90
N ILE A 45 10.21 -0.61 3.77
CA ILE A 45 9.62 -0.87 2.46
C ILE A 45 9.31 -2.36 2.29
N LYS A 46 10.26 -3.22 2.67
CA LYS A 46 10.05 -4.67 2.60
C LYS A 46 8.86 -5.10 3.46
N ALA A 47 8.77 -4.58 4.68
CA ALA A 47 7.67 -4.91 5.57
C ALA A 47 6.32 -4.50 4.98
N ALA A 48 6.26 -3.34 4.35
CA ALA A 48 5.03 -2.86 3.71
C ALA A 48 4.62 -3.76 2.55
N LEU A 49 5.60 -4.17 1.72
CA LEU A 49 5.33 -5.04 0.58
C LEU A 49 4.87 -6.43 1.03
N GLU A 50 5.50 -6.97 2.07
CA GLU A 50 5.09 -8.26 2.62
C GLU A 50 3.67 -8.20 3.20
N ALA A 51 3.36 -7.14 3.94
CA ALA A 51 2.03 -6.95 4.51
C ALA A 51 0.97 -6.84 3.41
N ALA A 52 1.27 -6.11 2.33
CA ALA A 52 0.35 -5.96 1.21
C ALA A 52 0.12 -7.31 0.52
N TYR A 53 1.18 -8.10 0.33
CA TYR A 53 1.07 -9.42 -0.29
C TYR A 53 0.19 -10.35 0.54
N LEU A 54 0.43 -10.40 1.85
CA LEU A 54 -0.35 -11.24 2.75
C LEU A 54 -1.82 -10.81 2.80
N ALA A 55 -2.07 -9.51 2.82
CA ALA A 55 -3.44 -9.00 2.80
C ALA A 55 -4.16 -9.40 1.50
N GLY A 56 -3.45 -9.35 0.38
CA GLY A 56 -3.99 -9.78 -0.90
C GLY A 56 -4.34 -11.27 -0.93
N MET A 57 -3.51 -12.10 -0.32
CA MET A 57 -3.78 -13.53 -0.21
C MET A 57 -5.04 -13.81 0.61
N VAL A 58 -5.18 -13.15 1.75
CA VAL A 58 -6.35 -13.31 2.61
C VAL A 58 -7.63 -12.90 1.87
N ASP A 59 -7.58 -11.75 1.20
CA ASP A 59 -8.72 -11.25 0.45
C ASP A 59 -9.10 -12.20 -0.69
N HIS A 60 -8.10 -12.74 -1.39
CA HIS A 60 -8.32 -13.70 -2.46
C HIS A 60 -9.01 -14.97 -1.94
N HIS A 61 -8.57 -15.52 -0.82
CA HIS A 61 -9.17 -16.69 -0.21
C HIS A 61 -10.63 -16.46 0.18
N ARG A 62 -10.93 -15.30 0.72
CA ARG A 62 -12.32 -14.95 1.07
C ARG A 62 -13.22 -14.92 -0.14
N ARG A 63 -12.72 -14.40 -1.26
CA ARG A 63 -13.50 -14.30 -2.50
C ARG A 63 -13.67 -15.64 -3.18
N ALA A 64 -12.67 -16.50 -3.06
CA ALA A 64 -12.70 -17.83 -3.66
C ALA A 64 -13.65 -18.79 -2.91
N ALA A 65 -13.92 -18.50 -1.64
CA ALA A 65 -14.87 -19.28 -0.86
C ALA A 65 -16.31 -18.88 -1.18
#